data_b94cb8bbf37a9d535612d8d836540983
#
_entry.id   b94cb8bbf37a9d535612d8d836540983
#
_cell.length_a   1.000
_cell.length_b   1.000
_cell.length_c   1.000
_cell.angle_alpha   90.00
_cell.angle_beta   90.00
_cell.angle_gamma   90.00
#
_symmetry.space_group_name_H-M   'P 1'
#
loop_
_entity.id
_entity.type
_entity.pdbx_description
1 polymer ?
#
loop_
_entity_poly.entity_id
_entity_poly.type
_entity_poly.pdbx_seq_one_letter_code
_entity_poly.pdbx_strand_id
1 'polypeptide(L)'
;MRNKTILSCALAAAVAAVATPALAQSKGDWTLGVGVHQVNPKSDNGKLAGGTLAVDVDSDVKPTITGEYFIADNVGIEVLAALPFKHDINIDGLGRVGSTKHLPPVVSIQYHFNSQGKVSPFLGAGINYTTFFSEDTSGALAGSKLKLEDSWGLAAHAGLDFKVADKSSVRVDVRWIDIDSKVKLDGQKLGTVNIDPLVYGVAYVHRF
;
A
#
# COMPACT_ATOMS: atom_id res chain seq x y z
N MET A 1 -6.58 -3.73 -30.84
CA MET A 1 -5.80 -4.86 -30.32
C MET A 1 -4.43 -4.31 -29.95
N ARG A 2 -4.18 -4.01 -28.69
CA ARG A 2 -2.87 -3.51 -28.20
C ARG A 2 -2.30 -4.53 -27.22
N ASN A 3 -1.07 -4.93 -27.50
CA ASN A 3 -0.30 -5.97 -26.84
C ASN A 3 -0.17 -5.76 -25.33
N LYS A 4 -0.85 -6.62 -24.57
CA LYS A 4 -0.60 -6.83 -23.13
C LYS A 4 0.26 -8.09 -22.98
N THR A 5 1.52 -8.00 -23.28
CA THR A 5 2.49 -9.05 -22.94
C THR A 5 3.86 -8.39 -22.87
N ILE A 6 4.47 -8.43 -21.74
CA ILE A 6 5.86 -8.24 -21.35
C ILE A 6 5.89 -7.50 -20.00
N LEU A 7 5.65 -8.24 -18.91
CA LEU A 7 6.25 -7.95 -17.60
C LEU A 7 6.19 -9.18 -16.68
N SER A 8 6.50 -10.36 -17.20
CA SER A 8 6.44 -11.60 -16.40
C SER A 8 7.74 -12.41 -16.35
N CYS A 9 8.89 -11.84 -16.62
CA CYS A 9 10.16 -12.60 -16.61
C CYS A 9 11.35 -11.75 -16.20
N ALA A 10 11.41 -11.29 -14.93
CA ALA A 10 12.66 -10.72 -14.39
C ALA A 10 12.84 -10.91 -12.88
N LEU A 11 12.26 -11.95 -12.28
CA LEU A 11 12.42 -12.16 -10.82
C LEU A 11 13.07 -13.51 -10.47
N ALA A 12 13.82 -14.13 -11.34
CA ALA A 12 14.44 -15.42 -11.08
C ALA A 12 15.87 -15.48 -11.58
N ALA A 13 16.79 -14.68 -11.02
CA ALA A 13 18.23 -14.97 -11.08
C ALA A 13 19.02 -13.93 -10.27
N ALA A 14 19.40 -14.24 -9.04
CA ALA A 14 20.67 -13.88 -8.41
C ALA A 14 20.72 -14.33 -6.94
N VAL A 15 20.94 -15.60 -6.69
CA VAL A 15 21.34 -16.08 -5.35
C VAL A 15 22.64 -16.85 -5.53
N ALA A 16 23.74 -16.13 -5.47
CA ALA A 16 25.04 -16.69 -5.07
C ALA A 16 25.93 -15.54 -4.63
N ALA A 17 26.07 -15.30 -3.34
CA ALA A 17 27.04 -14.32 -2.82
C ALA A 17 27.59 -14.71 -1.47
N VAL A 18 28.87 -14.64 -1.39
CA VAL A 18 29.86 -14.81 -0.34
C VAL A 18 29.42 -14.20 0.99
N ALA A 19 29.45 -15.01 2.05
CA ALA A 19 29.14 -14.63 3.42
C ALA A 19 30.25 -13.76 4.01
N THR A 20 29.94 -12.50 4.28
CA THR A 20 30.60 -11.70 5.31
C THR A 20 29.67 -11.65 6.52
N PRO A 21 30.17 -11.64 7.77
CA PRO A 21 29.30 -11.53 8.93
C PRO A 21 28.62 -10.15 8.89
N ALA A 22 27.38 -10.14 8.45
CA ALA A 22 26.52 -8.98 8.53
C ALA A 22 25.81 -9.07 9.89
N LEU A 23 25.74 -7.95 10.62
CA LEU A 23 24.96 -7.87 11.84
C LEU A 23 23.50 -8.24 11.51
N ALA A 24 23.01 -9.33 12.11
CA ALA A 24 21.63 -9.77 11.98
C ALA A 24 20.68 -8.66 12.45
N GLN A 25 19.46 -8.67 11.94
CA GLN A 25 18.36 -7.94 12.56
C GLN A 25 18.02 -8.67 13.86
N SER A 26 18.40 -8.08 14.97
CA SER A 26 18.33 -8.69 16.28
C SER A 26 17.26 -8.05 17.14
N LYS A 27 16.77 -8.81 18.10
CA LYS A 27 15.83 -8.28 19.10
C LYS A 27 16.38 -6.98 19.73
N GLY A 28 15.53 -5.93 19.71
CA GLY A 28 15.85 -4.61 20.23
C GLY A 28 16.31 -3.60 19.16
N ASP A 29 16.65 -4.05 17.96
CA ASP A 29 16.98 -3.15 16.85
C ASP A 29 15.76 -2.34 16.40
N TRP A 30 16.04 -1.14 15.88
CA TRP A 30 15.06 -0.29 15.20
C TRP A 30 15.48 -0.04 13.76
N THR A 31 14.51 0.02 12.87
CA THR A 31 14.73 0.55 11.52
C THR A 31 13.80 1.72 11.22
N LEU A 32 14.29 2.64 10.41
CA LEU A 32 13.51 3.72 9.83
C LEU A 32 13.67 3.67 8.31
N GLY A 33 12.55 3.58 7.61
CA GLY A 33 12.51 3.63 6.15
C GLY A 33 11.88 4.92 5.66
N VAL A 34 12.45 5.50 4.61
CA VAL A 34 11.86 6.63 3.88
C VAL A 34 11.81 6.26 2.41
N GLY A 35 10.64 6.40 1.80
CA GLY A 35 10.45 5.93 0.43
C GLY A 35 9.27 6.55 -0.28
N VAL A 36 8.88 5.89 -1.35
CA VAL A 36 7.70 6.23 -2.14
C VAL A 36 6.90 4.95 -2.40
N HIS A 37 5.59 5.06 -2.29
CA HIS A 37 4.68 3.96 -2.63
C HIS A 37 3.62 4.44 -3.60
N GLN A 38 3.30 3.57 -4.57
CA GLN A 38 2.18 3.72 -5.48
C GLN A 38 1.03 2.85 -4.98
N VAL A 39 -0.09 3.48 -4.67
CA VAL A 39 -1.36 2.80 -4.42
C VAL A 39 -2.07 2.60 -5.74
N ASN A 40 -2.29 1.33 -6.11
CA ASN A 40 -2.96 0.93 -7.34
C ASN A 40 -4.23 0.16 -6.99
N PRO A 41 -5.41 0.84 -6.95
CA PRO A 41 -6.70 0.19 -6.69
C PRO A 41 -6.94 -0.96 -7.67
N LYS A 42 -7.73 -1.96 -7.28
CA LYS A 42 -8.13 -3.02 -8.20
C LYS A 42 -9.01 -2.47 -9.34
N SER A 43 -9.12 -3.19 -10.44
CA SER A 43 -9.84 -2.75 -11.65
C SER A 43 -11.36 -2.81 -11.54
N ASP A 44 -11.91 -3.47 -10.53
CA ASP A 44 -13.35 -3.54 -10.23
C ASP A 44 -13.57 -3.06 -8.80
N ASN A 45 -13.86 -1.77 -8.68
CA ASN A 45 -14.12 -1.15 -7.36
C ASN A 45 -15.58 -1.30 -6.92
N GLY A 46 -16.38 -2.11 -7.62
CA GLY A 46 -17.76 -2.39 -7.30
C GLY A 46 -18.75 -1.46 -8.01
N LYS A 47 -20.02 -1.61 -7.63
CA LYS A 47 -21.13 -0.87 -8.24
C LYS A 47 -21.98 -0.19 -7.17
N LEU A 48 -22.32 1.05 -7.40
CA LEU A 48 -23.20 1.87 -6.58
C LEU A 48 -24.62 1.93 -7.13
N ALA A 49 -25.54 2.57 -6.39
CA ALA A 49 -26.93 2.81 -6.77
C ALA A 49 -27.67 1.52 -7.22
N GLY A 50 -27.61 0.47 -6.39
CA GLY A 50 -28.28 -0.80 -6.69
C GLY A 50 -27.64 -1.59 -7.83
N GLY A 51 -26.37 -1.37 -8.12
CA GLY A 51 -25.63 -2.12 -9.13
C GLY A 51 -25.61 -1.47 -10.53
N THR A 52 -26.07 -0.24 -10.63
CA THR A 52 -26.19 0.47 -11.94
C THR A 52 -24.98 1.32 -12.29
N LEU A 53 -24.19 1.76 -11.31
CA LEU A 53 -23.06 2.67 -11.48
C LEU A 53 -21.75 1.97 -11.15
N ALA A 54 -21.02 1.51 -12.16
CA ALA A 54 -19.69 0.93 -11.98
C ALA A 54 -18.68 2.05 -11.64
N VAL A 55 -17.87 1.81 -10.61
CA VAL A 55 -16.89 2.77 -10.08
C VAL A 55 -15.48 2.33 -10.47
N ASP A 56 -14.66 3.29 -10.87
CA ASP A 56 -13.23 3.16 -11.08
C ASP A 56 -12.47 4.21 -10.28
N VAL A 57 -11.38 3.82 -9.63
CA VAL A 57 -10.56 4.66 -8.75
C VAL A 57 -9.14 4.71 -9.28
N ASP A 58 -8.64 5.91 -9.57
CA ASP A 58 -7.31 6.11 -10.14
C ASP A 58 -6.19 5.81 -9.13
N SER A 59 -5.00 5.48 -9.62
CA SER A 59 -3.80 5.27 -8.81
C SER A 59 -3.16 6.60 -8.38
N ASP A 60 -2.40 6.57 -7.28
CA ASP A 60 -1.60 7.72 -6.82
C ASP A 60 -0.27 7.27 -6.18
N VAL A 61 0.73 8.16 -6.21
CA VAL A 61 2.08 7.93 -5.64
C VAL A 61 2.36 8.97 -4.57
N LYS A 62 2.79 8.52 -3.38
CA LYS A 62 3.15 9.43 -2.27
C LYS A 62 4.43 9.01 -1.56
N PRO A 63 5.15 9.97 -0.97
CA PRO A 63 6.17 9.71 0.02
C PRO A 63 5.62 8.94 1.21
N THR A 64 6.42 8.02 1.73
CA THR A 64 6.06 7.15 2.86
C THR A 64 7.21 7.07 3.85
N ILE A 65 6.86 6.72 5.09
CA ILE A 65 7.78 6.43 6.16
C ILE A 65 7.39 5.11 6.81
N THR A 66 8.37 4.27 7.12
CA THR A 66 8.19 3.04 7.90
C THR A 66 9.07 3.09 9.14
N GLY A 67 8.54 2.61 10.24
CA GLY A 67 9.30 2.34 11.46
C GLY A 67 9.09 0.88 11.84
N GLU A 68 10.16 0.15 12.13
CA GLU A 68 10.08 -1.24 12.55
C GLU A 68 10.91 -1.46 13.81
N TYR A 69 10.33 -2.17 14.79
CA TYR A 69 11.00 -2.59 16.00
C TYR A 69 11.07 -4.11 16.06
N PHE A 70 12.27 -4.65 16.25
CA PHE A 70 12.50 -6.10 16.33
C PHE A 70 12.20 -6.63 17.73
N ILE A 71 11.07 -7.34 17.86
CA ILE A 71 10.61 -7.97 19.11
C ILE A 71 11.32 -9.29 19.40
N ALA A 72 11.83 -9.94 18.35
CA ALA A 72 12.70 -11.12 18.40
C ALA A 72 13.65 -11.08 17.20
N ASP A 73 14.64 -11.96 17.17
CA ASP A 73 15.54 -12.07 16.02
C ASP A 73 14.73 -12.37 14.76
N ASN A 74 14.92 -11.55 13.74
CA ASN A 74 14.22 -11.61 12.46
C ASN A 74 12.70 -11.33 12.49
N VAL A 75 12.11 -10.98 13.65
CA VAL A 75 10.69 -10.67 13.78
C VAL A 75 10.51 -9.23 14.24
N GLY A 76 9.91 -8.41 13.40
CA GLY A 76 9.63 -7.02 13.69
C GLY A 76 8.14 -6.69 13.72
N ILE A 77 7.81 -5.60 14.42
CA ILE A 77 6.53 -4.90 14.28
C ILE A 77 6.80 -3.66 13.46
N GLU A 78 6.20 -3.59 12.27
CA GLU A 78 6.32 -2.45 11.36
C GLU A 78 5.07 -1.58 11.42
N VAL A 79 5.28 -0.26 11.39
CA VAL A 79 4.26 0.75 11.14
C VAL A 79 4.60 1.46 9.84
N LEU A 80 3.68 1.46 8.88
CA LEU A 80 3.75 2.24 7.65
C LEU A 80 2.82 3.45 7.78
N ALA A 81 3.33 4.63 7.44
CA ALA A 81 2.57 5.86 7.26
C ALA A 81 2.94 6.53 5.93
N ALA A 82 2.04 7.34 5.39
CA ALA A 82 2.20 8.03 4.12
C ALA A 82 1.69 9.47 4.20
N LEU A 83 2.09 10.31 3.26
CA LEU A 83 1.31 11.51 2.96
C LEU A 83 -0.03 11.10 2.33
N PRO A 84 -1.09 11.92 2.49
CA PRO A 84 -2.41 11.57 1.98
C PRO A 84 -2.40 11.27 0.48
N PHE A 85 -2.86 10.08 0.11
CA PHE A 85 -3.12 9.72 -1.28
C PHE A 85 -4.39 10.44 -1.76
N LYS A 86 -4.39 10.88 -3.00
CA LYS A 86 -5.55 11.49 -3.65
C LYS A 86 -5.95 10.66 -4.85
N HIS A 87 -7.20 10.23 -4.89
CA HIS A 87 -7.75 9.46 -5.98
C HIS A 87 -8.90 10.20 -6.63
N ASP A 88 -8.90 10.25 -7.95
CA ASP A 88 -10.06 10.65 -8.72
C ASP A 88 -11.02 9.46 -8.82
N ILE A 89 -12.32 9.76 -8.76
CA ILE A 89 -13.41 8.79 -8.79
C ILE A 89 -14.13 8.96 -10.12
N ASN A 90 -14.17 7.89 -10.88
CA ASN A 90 -14.82 7.83 -12.17
C ASN A 90 -16.03 6.89 -12.11
N ILE A 91 -17.07 7.19 -12.86
CA ILE A 91 -18.25 6.34 -13.04
C ILE A 91 -18.41 6.09 -14.55
N ASP A 92 -18.61 4.83 -14.92
CA ASP A 92 -18.85 4.44 -16.30
C ASP A 92 -20.02 5.24 -16.91
N GLY A 93 -19.77 5.84 -18.08
CA GLY A 93 -20.73 6.68 -18.78
C GLY A 93 -20.88 8.10 -18.27
N LEU A 94 -20.35 8.44 -17.07
CA LEU A 94 -20.40 9.79 -16.50
C LEU A 94 -19.03 10.46 -16.43
N GLY A 95 -17.94 9.70 -16.58
CA GLY A 95 -16.58 10.18 -16.41
C GLY A 95 -16.25 10.51 -14.96
N ARG A 96 -15.33 11.46 -14.74
CA ARG A 96 -14.90 11.88 -13.40
C ARG A 96 -16.05 12.61 -12.69
N VAL A 97 -16.42 12.07 -11.51
CA VAL A 97 -17.52 12.59 -10.69
C VAL A 97 -17.04 13.22 -9.37
N GLY A 98 -15.79 13.00 -9.00
CA GLY A 98 -15.24 13.56 -7.77
C GLY A 98 -13.81 13.10 -7.47
N SER A 99 -13.34 13.43 -6.28
CA SER A 99 -12.09 12.94 -5.73
C SER A 99 -12.16 12.82 -4.21
N THR A 100 -11.28 12.03 -3.64
CA THR A 100 -11.11 11.90 -2.19
C THR A 100 -9.64 11.79 -1.83
N LYS A 101 -9.30 12.19 -0.61
CA LYS A 101 -7.99 11.88 0.00
C LYS A 101 -8.17 10.81 1.03
N HIS A 102 -7.15 9.95 1.19
CA HIS A 102 -7.12 8.97 2.27
C HIS A 102 -5.73 8.80 2.89
N LEU A 103 -5.72 8.34 4.12
CA LEU A 103 -4.53 7.90 4.85
C LEU A 103 -4.76 6.45 5.28
N PRO A 104 -3.97 5.49 4.75
CA PRO A 104 -4.08 4.07 5.08
C PRO A 104 -2.90 3.58 5.96
N PRO A 105 -2.70 4.04 7.23
CA PRO A 105 -1.67 3.47 8.06
C PRO A 105 -1.88 1.96 8.23
N VAL A 106 -0.75 1.23 8.28
CA VAL A 106 -0.71 -0.22 8.46
C VAL A 106 0.20 -0.54 9.65
N VAL A 107 -0.26 -1.43 10.52
CA VAL A 107 0.57 -2.05 11.57
C VAL A 107 0.65 -3.53 11.27
N SER A 108 1.86 -4.07 11.16
CA SER A 108 2.08 -5.46 10.76
C SER A 108 3.18 -6.15 11.58
N ILE A 109 3.09 -7.46 11.69
CA ILE A 109 4.20 -8.31 12.08
C ILE A 109 4.91 -8.74 10.80
N GLN A 110 6.25 -8.64 10.80
CA GLN A 110 7.10 -8.92 9.66
C GLN A 110 8.18 -9.92 10.05
N TYR A 111 8.43 -10.91 9.19
CA TYR A 111 9.52 -11.86 9.35
C TYR A 111 10.53 -11.70 8.23
N HIS A 112 11.81 -11.53 8.62
CA HIS A 112 12.93 -11.38 7.70
C HIS A 112 13.69 -12.68 7.53
N PHE A 113 13.73 -13.19 6.31
CA PHE A 113 14.55 -14.34 5.95
C PHE A 113 15.96 -13.86 5.64
N ASN A 114 16.98 -14.60 6.05
CA ASN A 114 18.38 -14.30 5.71
C ASN A 114 18.81 -12.85 6.04
N SER A 115 18.41 -12.33 7.19
CA SER A 115 18.66 -10.94 7.63
C SER A 115 20.17 -10.58 7.72
N GLN A 116 21.06 -11.57 7.69
CA GLN A 116 22.52 -11.39 7.65
C GLN A 116 23.07 -11.29 6.22
N GLY A 117 22.28 -11.67 5.21
CA GLY A 117 22.71 -11.72 3.82
C GLY A 117 22.71 -10.33 3.14
N LYS A 118 23.27 -10.30 1.93
CA LYS A 118 23.18 -9.12 1.07
C LYS A 118 21.75 -8.85 0.59
N VAL A 119 20.94 -9.88 0.52
CA VAL A 119 19.51 -9.82 0.19
C VAL A 119 18.74 -10.54 1.28
N SER A 120 17.82 -9.82 1.90
CA SER A 120 16.92 -10.31 2.94
C SER A 120 15.48 -10.25 2.45
N PRO A 121 14.90 -11.38 2.02
CA PRO A 121 13.46 -11.44 1.77
C PRO A 121 12.69 -11.27 3.06
N PHE A 122 11.48 -10.72 2.98
CA PHE A 122 10.57 -10.63 4.12
C PHE A 122 9.12 -10.84 3.71
N LEU A 123 8.33 -11.27 4.68
CA LEU A 123 6.89 -11.39 4.61
C LEU A 123 6.27 -10.75 5.84
N GLY A 124 5.13 -10.12 5.68
CA GLY A 124 4.39 -9.55 6.80
C GLY A 124 2.89 -9.61 6.60
N ALA A 125 2.18 -9.57 7.73
CA ALA A 125 0.74 -9.47 7.77
C ALA A 125 0.32 -8.57 8.93
N GLY A 126 -0.78 -7.85 8.76
CA GLY A 126 -1.21 -6.88 9.74
C GLY A 126 -2.62 -6.36 9.52
N ILE A 127 -2.89 -5.24 10.16
CA ILE A 127 -4.17 -4.52 10.09
C ILE A 127 -3.94 -3.14 9.50
N ASN A 128 -4.92 -2.70 8.72
CA ASN A 128 -5.02 -1.38 8.15
C ASN A 128 -6.20 -0.64 8.79
N TYR A 129 -6.02 0.66 9.02
CA TYR A 129 -7.11 1.60 9.25
C TYR A 129 -7.02 2.70 8.20
N THR A 130 -8.03 2.84 7.36
CA THR A 130 -8.07 3.89 6.33
C THR A 130 -9.11 4.92 6.69
N THR A 131 -8.70 6.18 6.78
CA THR A 131 -9.60 7.32 6.94
C THR A 131 -9.67 8.13 5.65
N PHE A 132 -10.88 8.58 5.29
CA PHE A 132 -11.18 9.37 4.10
C PHE A 132 -11.55 10.79 4.47
N PHE A 133 -11.08 11.76 3.69
CA PHE A 133 -11.33 13.18 3.90
C PHE A 133 -11.13 13.99 2.62
N SER A 134 -11.55 15.26 2.63
CA SER A 134 -11.48 16.17 1.47
C SER A 134 -12.15 15.56 0.23
N GLU A 135 -13.37 15.07 0.43
CA GLU A 135 -14.20 14.56 -0.64
C GLU A 135 -14.76 15.75 -1.45
N ASP A 136 -14.40 15.81 -2.72
CA ASP A 136 -14.89 16.82 -3.66
C ASP A 136 -15.76 16.16 -4.72
N THR A 137 -16.81 16.86 -5.16
CA THR A 137 -17.69 16.39 -6.25
C THR A 137 -17.51 17.27 -7.50
N SER A 138 -17.64 16.65 -8.67
CA SER A 138 -17.49 17.29 -9.96
C SER A 138 -18.41 16.64 -11.02
N GLY A 139 -18.43 17.19 -12.23
CA GLY A 139 -19.21 16.62 -13.33
C GLY A 139 -20.67 16.44 -12.98
N ALA A 140 -21.20 15.24 -13.17
CA ALA A 140 -22.60 14.89 -12.91
C ALA A 140 -23.00 14.98 -11.42
N LEU A 141 -22.04 14.96 -10.49
CA LEU A 141 -22.29 15.06 -9.04
C LEU A 141 -21.95 16.43 -8.46
N ALA A 142 -21.63 17.42 -9.29
CA ALA A 142 -21.26 18.76 -8.85
C ALA A 142 -22.31 19.38 -7.93
N GLY A 143 -21.88 19.86 -6.75
CA GLY A 143 -22.77 20.46 -5.75
C GLY A 143 -23.39 19.50 -4.75
N SER A 144 -23.27 18.19 -4.96
CA SER A 144 -23.69 17.17 -3.98
C SER A 144 -22.61 16.96 -2.91
N LYS A 145 -22.99 16.34 -1.79
CA LYS A 145 -22.11 16.02 -0.66
C LYS A 145 -21.72 14.55 -0.72
N LEU A 146 -20.51 14.27 -1.21
CA LEU A 146 -19.94 12.92 -1.17
C LEU A 146 -19.32 12.65 0.21
N LYS A 147 -19.52 11.44 0.74
CA LYS A 147 -18.88 10.95 1.97
C LYS A 147 -18.50 9.48 1.83
N LEU A 148 -17.24 9.20 2.15
CA LEU A 148 -16.71 7.86 2.29
C LEU A 148 -16.53 7.56 3.79
N GLU A 149 -17.00 6.40 4.25
CA GLU A 149 -16.78 5.94 5.63
C GLU A 149 -15.39 5.33 5.77
N ASP A 150 -14.81 5.47 6.97
CA ASP A 150 -13.52 4.85 7.29
C ASP A 150 -13.59 3.33 7.18
N SER A 151 -12.46 2.70 6.94
CA SER A 151 -12.33 1.26 6.73
C SER A 151 -11.31 0.65 7.69
N TRP A 152 -11.63 -0.53 8.20
CA TRP A 152 -10.69 -1.44 8.85
C TRP A 152 -10.56 -2.69 8.00
N GLY A 153 -9.34 -3.11 7.74
CA GLY A 153 -9.08 -4.28 6.91
C GLY A 153 -7.79 -4.98 7.26
N LEU A 154 -7.54 -6.10 6.59
CA LEU A 154 -6.30 -6.84 6.69
C LEU A 154 -5.26 -6.26 5.71
N ALA A 155 -3.99 -6.49 6.01
CA ALA A 155 -2.90 -6.20 5.11
C ALA A 155 -1.92 -7.37 5.08
N ALA A 156 -1.35 -7.63 3.90
CA ALA A 156 -0.28 -8.58 3.71
C ALA A 156 0.76 -7.98 2.77
N HIS A 157 2.05 -8.26 3.03
CA HIS A 157 3.10 -7.74 2.18
C HIS A 157 4.29 -8.69 2.09
N ALA A 158 5.05 -8.52 1.03
CA ALA A 158 6.29 -9.22 0.78
C ALA A 158 7.30 -8.28 0.12
N GLY A 159 8.58 -8.49 0.37
CA GLY A 159 9.60 -7.67 -0.25
C GLY A 159 11.00 -8.23 -0.08
N LEU A 160 11.95 -7.42 -0.55
CA LEU A 160 13.38 -7.69 -0.50
C LEU A 160 14.11 -6.46 0.03
N ASP A 161 14.95 -6.66 1.03
CA ASP A 161 15.94 -5.67 1.47
C ASP A 161 17.29 -5.97 0.83
N PHE A 162 17.79 -5.04 0.04
CA PHE A 162 19.14 -5.11 -0.57
C PHE A 162 20.10 -4.30 0.29
N LYS A 163 21.01 -4.97 0.99
CA LYS A 163 22.01 -4.31 1.83
C LYS A 163 22.96 -3.47 0.97
N VAL A 164 23.01 -2.16 1.21
CA VAL A 164 23.86 -1.20 0.50
C VAL A 164 24.99 -0.67 1.38
N ALA A 165 24.85 -0.75 2.72
CA ALA A 165 25.86 -0.45 3.71
C ALA A 165 25.64 -1.28 4.96
N ASP A 166 26.52 -1.20 5.96
CA ASP A 166 26.44 -2.06 7.17
C ASP A 166 25.11 -1.91 7.92
N LYS A 167 24.54 -0.72 7.93
CA LYS A 167 23.27 -0.42 8.63
C LYS A 167 22.19 0.07 7.67
N SER A 168 22.34 -0.11 6.35
CA SER A 168 21.39 0.48 5.40
C SER A 168 21.06 -0.48 4.27
N SER A 169 19.81 -0.44 3.86
CA SER A 169 19.28 -1.23 2.75
C SER A 169 18.40 -0.39 1.83
N VAL A 170 18.30 -0.83 0.59
CA VAL A 170 17.21 -0.44 -0.31
C VAL A 170 16.16 -1.53 -0.26
N ARG A 171 14.94 -1.16 0.12
CA ARG A 171 13.78 -2.04 0.18
C ARG A 171 12.96 -1.92 -1.09
N VAL A 172 12.46 -3.04 -1.62
CA VAL A 172 11.41 -3.10 -2.64
C VAL A 172 10.32 -4.01 -2.09
N ASP A 173 9.07 -3.55 -2.10
CA ASP A 173 7.97 -4.35 -1.58
C ASP A 173 6.67 -4.20 -2.38
N VAL A 174 5.82 -5.20 -2.22
CA VAL A 174 4.44 -5.19 -2.66
C VAL A 174 3.54 -5.49 -1.48
N ARG A 175 2.43 -4.73 -1.36
CA ARG A 175 1.43 -4.88 -0.30
C ARG A 175 0.05 -5.01 -0.92
N TRP A 176 -0.75 -5.88 -0.37
CA TRP A 176 -2.19 -5.90 -0.56
C TRP A 176 -2.85 -5.40 0.72
N ILE A 177 -3.85 -4.56 0.57
CA ILE A 177 -4.60 -3.98 1.70
C ILE A 177 -6.08 -4.12 1.40
N ASP A 178 -6.83 -4.68 2.33
CA ASP A 178 -8.29 -4.75 2.29
C ASP A 178 -8.86 -3.38 2.69
N ILE A 179 -9.52 -2.69 1.74
CA ILE A 179 -10.10 -1.36 1.98
C ILE A 179 -11.49 -1.30 1.36
N ASP A 180 -12.50 -1.38 2.23
CA ASP A 180 -13.91 -1.27 1.87
C ASP A 180 -14.51 0.00 2.47
N SER A 181 -15.06 0.89 1.65
CA SER A 181 -15.70 2.10 2.13
C SER A 181 -17.15 2.19 1.70
N LYS A 182 -18.03 2.49 2.66
CA LYS A 182 -19.44 2.80 2.38
C LYS A 182 -19.56 4.23 1.87
N VAL A 183 -20.21 4.37 0.71
CA VAL A 183 -20.38 5.63 0.02
C VAL A 183 -21.76 6.21 0.31
N LYS A 184 -21.79 7.50 0.67
CA LYS A 184 -23.01 8.29 0.83
C LYS A 184 -22.96 9.52 -0.07
N LEU A 185 -24.09 9.87 -0.68
CA LEU A 185 -24.30 11.10 -1.41
C LEU A 185 -25.50 11.83 -0.81
N ASP A 186 -25.31 13.08 -0.39
CA ASP A 186 -26.33 13.89 0.30
C ASP A 186 -27.00 13.14 1.48
N GLY A 187 -26.19 12.31 2.20
CA GLY A 187 -26.62 11.49 3.32
C GLY A 187 -27.26 10.15 2.94
N GLN A 188 -27.58 9.91 1.69
CA GLN A 188 -28.16 8.66 1.18
C GLN A 188 -27.06 7.62 0.90
N LYS A 189 -27.23 6.39 1.38
CA LYS A 189 -26.30 5.29 1.10
C LYS A 189 -26.42 4.87 -0.37
N LEU A 190 -25.29 4.87 -1.09
CA LEU A 190 -25.23 4.41 -2.48
C LEU A 190 -24.71 2.99 -2.63
N GLY A 191 -23.93 2.49 -1.66
CA GLY A 191 -23.31 1.16 -1.70
C GLY A 191 -21.93 1.16 -1.04
N THR A 192 -21.11 0.18 -1.40
CA THR A 192 -19.73 0.03 -0.94
C THR A 192 -18.78 0.06 -2.14
N VAL A 193 -17.68 0.75 -1.99
CA VAL A 193 -16.56 0.74 -2.94
C VAL A 193 -15.46 -0.11 -2.30
N ASN A 194 -14.98 -1.10 -3.06
CA ASN A 194 -13.90 -2.00 -2.68
C ASN A 194 -12.63 -1.56 -3.40
N ILE A 195 -11.72 -0.93 -2.69
CA ILE A 195 -10.49 -0.36 -3.27
C ILE A 195 -9.43 -1.45 -3.42
N ASP A 196 -9.23 -2.26 -2.38
CA ASP A 196 -8.36 -3.44 -2.28
C ASP A 196 -7.07 -3.33 -3.10
N PRO A 197 -6.25 -2.29 -2.87
CA PRO A 197 -5.15 -1.96 -3.75
C PRO A 197 -3.99 -2.96 -3.63
N LEU A 198 -3.25 -3.10 -4.73
CA LEU A 198 -1.84 -3.48 -4.68
C LEU A 198 -1.01 -2.21 -4.56
N VAL A 199 -0.12 -2.19 -3.57
CA VAL A 199 0.77 -1.06 -3.28
C VAL A 199 2.19 -1.51 -3.56
N TYR A 200 2.90 -0.77 -4.42
CA TYR A 200 4.28 -1.05 -4.80
C TYR A 200 5.19 0.00 -4.19
N GLY A 201 6.23 -0.43 -3.49
CA GLY A 201 7.12 0.44 -2.74
C GLY A 201 8.58 0.33 -3.09
N VAL A 202 9.28 1.46 -2.96
CA VAL A 202 10.74 1.52 -2.88
C VAL A 202 11.12 2.46 -1.75
N ALA A 203 12.02 2.01 -0.85
CA ALA A 203 12.45 2.79 0.30
C ALA A 203 13.93 2.59 0.60
N TYR A 204 14.54 3.62 1.17
CA TYR A 204 15.81 3.51 1.87
C TYR A 204 15.53 3.24 3.35
N VAL A 205 16.12 2.18 3.89
CA VAL A 205 15.92 1.73 5.26
C VAL A 205 17.24 1.82 6.02
N HIS A 206 17.23 2.49 7.16
CA HIS A 206 18.38 2.59 8.05
C HIS A 206 18.07 1.89 9.38
N ARG A 207 19.07 1.12 9.89
CA ARG A 207 19.02 0.43 11.18
C ARG A 207 19.86 1.18 12.21
N PHE A 208 19.34 1.31 13.41
CA PHE A 208 20.00 1.95 14.55
C PHE A 208 20.59 0.95 15.52
#